data_f098996a034d94cf1b21105cd28fb0d4
#
_entry.id   f098996a034d94cf1b21105cd28fb0d4
#
_cell.length_a   1.000
_cell.length_b   1.000
_cell.length_c   1.000
_cell.angle_alpha   90.00
_cell.angle_beta   90.00
_cell.angle_gamma   90.00
#
_symmetry.space_group_name_H-M   'P 1'
#
loop_
_entity.id
_entity.type
_entity.pdbx_description
1 polymer ?
#
loop_
_entity_poly.entity_id
_entity_poly.type
_entity_poly.pdbx_seq_one_letter_code
_entity_poly.pdbx_strand_id
1 'polypeptide(L)'
;MSKETNQDMGTGSVKKLMVQMAVPAVVGQVINLLYNVVDRIYIGHIPEIGGAALTGVGLFTPILMLITAFAMLAGAGGAPRAAIAMGKGDRDTAEKIVANCFTVLLLLSVVLTGVFYGTLPTLVRLFGGSDVTLPYAVQYGRIYVLGSVFVLVVMGMNPFITTQGFAGTSMLTTVIGAVINIVLDPIFIFVFDMGVAGAAIATVLSQAVSAVWILRFLTGRKTILRLKARNMLLQGKIILPCLALGISSFVMVSTESILSVSFTSSLSRYGGDVAVGAMTVLTSVNQLITMPLQGICQGGQPLISYNYGAKKLERVKEAFFCQFFVCVGYTTVFWLLVLFLPRVFAGIFTSDAALVDYTAWAIRIFLAGTFSVGFQVSCQLAFMALGQAKISLIMACLRKLILLIPLIFILPNFFADKAFAVFLAEPVSDILAAAVTTVTFFTFFRKLLKAGEQ
;
A
#
# COMPACT_ATOMS: atom_id res chain seq x y z
N MET A 1 16.50 24.16 -1.74
CA MET A 1 15.07 24.10 -1.36
C MET A 1 14.75 23.21 -0.14
N SER A 2 15.69 22.79 0.71
CA SER A 2 15.44 21.70 1.69
C SER A 2 15.70 22.05 3.17
N LYS A 3 15.94 23.28 3.53
CA LYS A 3 16.08 23.70 4.94
C LYS A 3 14.80 24.30 5.55
N GLU A 4 13.88 24.75 4.72
CA GLU A 4 12.68 25.48 5.16
C GLU A 4 11.49 24.59 5.55
N THR A 5 11.35 23.40 4.95
CA THR A 5 10.13 22.58 5.09
C THR A 5 9.95 21.97 6.48
N ASN A 6 11.01 21.79 7.21
CA ASN A 6 10.98 21.00 8.45
C ASN A 6 10.76 21.82 9.73
N GLN A 7 11.19 23.07 9.75
CA GLN A 7 10.83 24.00 10.84
C GLN A 7 9.37 24.45 10.73
N ASP A 8 8.74 24.27 9.56
CA ASP A 8 7.42 24.78 9.24
C ASP A 8 6.24 23.84 9.54
N MET A 9 6.46 22.52 9.82
CA MET A 9 5.34 21.62 10.11
C MET A 9 4.47 22.10 11.27
N GLY A 10 5.06 22.76 12.24
CA GLY A 10 4.37 23.34 13.39
C GLY A 10 3.90 24.79 13.22
N THR A 11 4.32 25.51 12.18
CA THR A 11 4.10 26.97 12.05
C THR A 11 3.65 27.40 10.66
N GLY A 12 4.09 26.74 9.59
CA GLY A 12 3.73 27.07 8.20
C GLY A 12 2.25 26.85 7.87
N SER A 13 1.80 27.36 6.73
CA SER A 13 0.43 27.15 6.24
C SER A 13 0.14 25.65 6.04
N VAL A 14 -0.86 25.12 6.72
CA VAL A 14 -1.25 23.70 6.66
C VAL A 14 -1.59 23.26 5.23
N LYS A 15 -2.32 24.09 4.48
CA LYS A 15 -2.69 23.80 3.09
C LYS A 15 -1.48 23.70 2.19
N LYS A 16 -0.52 24.64 2.31
CA LYS A 16 0.72 24.63 1.53
C LYS A 16 1.57 23.39 1.85
N LEU A 17 1.72 23.07 3.13
CA LEU A 17 2.46 21.89 3.59
C LEU A 17 1.78 20.60 3.11
N MET A 18 0.45 20.52 3.16
CA MET A 18 -0.31 19.37 2.67
C MET A 18 -0.01 19.12 1.18
N VAL A 19 -0.06 20.15 0.34
CA VAL A 19 0.25 20.01 -1.10
C VAL A 19 1.70 19.60 -1.32
N GLN A 20 2.64 20.23 -0.60
CA GLN A 20 4.08 19.91 -0.71
C GLN A 20 4.42 18.48 -0.32
N MET A 21 3.64 17.86 0.56
CA MET A 21 3.84 16.48 1.00
C MET A 21 3.00 15.48 0.21
N ALA A 22 1.74 15.81 -0.10
CA ALA A 22 0.84 14.92 -0.79
C ALA A 22 1.21 14.76 -2.29
N VAL A 23 1.56 15.83 -2.99
CA VAL A 23 1.89 15.75 -4.42
C VAL A 23 3.06 14.81 -4.70
N PRO A 24 4.22 14.92 -4.02
CA PRO A 24 5.30 13.95 -4.22
C PRO A 24 4.89 12.52 -3.84
N ALA A 25 4.10 12.34 -2.79
CA ALA A 25 3.62 11.01 -2.38
C ALA A 25 2.71 10.38 -3.44
N VAL A 26 1.77 11.15 -4.01
CA VAL A 26 0.91 10.70 -5.12
C VAL A 26 1.73 10.36 -6.36
N VAL A 27 2.67 11.24 -6.75
CA VAL A 27 3.58 10.97 -7.88
C VAL A 27 4.38 9.69 -7.65
N GLY A 28 4.88 9.45 -6.44
CA GLY A 28 5.57 8.22 -6.08
C GLY A 28 4.68 6.98 -6.25
N GLN A 29 3.41 7.04 -5.85
CA GLN A 29 2.46 5.92 -6.02
C GLN A 29 2.15 5.65 -7.51
N VAL A 30 1.96 6.71 -8.31
CA VAL A 30 1.72 6.57 -9.75
C VAL A 30 2.94 5.96 -10.45
N ILE A 31 4.15 6.40 -10.12
CA ILE A 31 5.39 5.83 -10.68
C ILE A 31 5.53 4.35 -10.29
N ASN A 32 5.21 4.01 -9.05
CA ASN A 32 5.23 2.62 -8.59
C ASN A 32 4.24 1.74 -9.38
N LEU A 33 3.04 2.27 -9.67
CA LEU A 33 2.07 1.57 -10.51
C LEU A 33 2.61 1.36 -11.92
N LEU A 34 3.16 2.40 -12.55
CA LEU A 34 3.69 2.36 -13.91
C LEU A 34 4.85 1.36 -14.02
N TYR A 35 5.77 1.39 -13.07
CA TYR A 35 6.90 0.45 -13.08
C TYR A 35 6.44 -1.01 -12.99
N ASN A 36 5.46 -1.33 -12.15
CA ASN A 36 4.91 -2.68 -12.05
C ASN A 36 4.25 -3.15 -13.36
N VAL A 37 3.62 -2.24 -14.09
CA VAL A 37 3.04 -2.54 -15.42
C VAL A 37 4.13 -2.82 -16.43
N VAL A 38 5.18 -2.00 -16.48
CA VAL A 38 6.31 -2.15 -17.42
C VAL A 38 7.07 -3.46 -17.17
N ASP A 39 7.36 -3.79 -15.92
CA ASP A 39 8.02 -5.06 -15.56
C ASP A 39 7.22 -6.28 -16.08
N ARG A 40 5.91 -6.28 -15.89
CA ARG A 40 5.02 -7.35 -16.42
C ARG A 40 5.01 -7.40 -17.94
N ILE A 41 5.08 -6.26 -18.61
CA ILE A 41 5.17 -6.20 -20.08
C ILE A 41 6.46 -6.88 -20.54
N TYR A 42 7.60 -6.57 -19.94
CA TYR A 42 8.86 -7.20 -20.31
C TYR A 42 8.86 -8.72 -20.08
N ILE A 43 8.37 -9.17 -18.92
CA ILE A 43 8.25 -10.61 -18.61
C ILE A 43 7.32 -11.32 -19.62
N GLY A 44 6.19 -10.70 -19.97
CA GLY A 44 5.24 -11.25 -20.93
C GLY A 44 5.78 -11.36 -22.37
N HIS A 45 6.82 -10.59 -22.72
CA HIS A 45 7.45 -10.59 -24.03
C HIS A 45 8.72 -11.43 -24.12
N ILE A 46 9.03 -12.23 -23.08
CA ILE A 46 10.16 -13.18 -23.17
C ILE A 46 9.86 -14.20 -24.26
N PRO A 47 10.75 -14.39 -25.26
CA PRO A 47 10.52 -15.32 -26.36
C PRO A 47 10.21 -16.75 -25.84
N GLU A 48 9.29 -17.42 -26.50
CA GLU A 48 8.85 -18.81 -26.27
C GLU A 48 8.16 -19.06 -24.92
N ILE A 49 8.54 -18.37 -23.84
CA ILE A 49 8.07 -18.65 -22.46
C ILE A 49 7.24 -17.54 -21.82
N GLY A 50 7.04 -16.39 -22.48
CA GLY A 50 6.47 -15.17 -21.89
C GLY A 50 5.13 -15.40 -21.17
N GLY A 51 4.22 -16.16 -21.75
CA GLY A 51 2.93 -16.47 -21.12
C GLY A 51 3.06 -17.31 -19.84
N ALA A 52 3.89 -18.36 -19.88
CA ALA A 52 4.16 -19.22 -18.71
C ALA A 52 4.96 -18.49 -17.63
N ALA A 53 5.92 -17.64 -18.05
CA ALA A 53 6.72 -16.80 -17.18
C ALA A 53 5.88 -15.77 -16.45
N LEU A 54 5.00 -15.04 -17.16
CA LEU A 54 4.10 -14.04 -16.59
C LEU A 54 3.13 -14.68 -15.59
N THR A 55 2.58 -15.85 -15.94
CA THR A 55 1.72 -16.63 -15.03
C THR A 55 2.49 -17.08 -13.79
N GLY A 56 3.73 -17.59 -13.97
CA GLY A 56 4.59 -18.00 -12.87
C GLY A 56 4.90 -16.86 -11.91
N VAL A 57 5.30 -15.70 -12.42
CA VAL A 57 5.54 -14.49 -11.60
C VAL A 57 4.24 -14.03 -10.92
N GLY A 58 3.09 -14.14 -11.60
CA GLY A 58 1.78 -13.87 -11.03
C GLY A 58 1.47 -14.73 -9.79
N LEU A 59 1.86 -16.02 -9.82
CA LEU A 59 1.69 -16.94 -8.69
C LEU A 59 2.60 -16.60 -7.48
N PHE A 60 3.65 -15.82 -7.68
CA PHE A 60 4.50 -15.31 -6.59
C PHE A 60 3.90 -14.06 -5.92
N THR A 61 2.96 -13.36 -6.56
CA THR A 61 2.36 -12.11 -6.05
C THR A 61 1.83 -12.21 -4.60
N PRO A 62 1.14 -13.28 -4.15
CA PRO A 62 0.71 -13.38 -2.76
C PRO A 62 1.86 -13.36 -1.74
N ILE A 63 3.01 -13.97 -2.08
CA ILE A 63 4.20 -13.96 -1.23
C ILE A 63 4.80 -12.55 -1.19
N LEU A 64 4.86 -11.86 -2.32
CA LEU A 64 5.29 -10.47 -2.43
C LEU A 64 4.43 -9.55 -1.56
N MET A 65 3.11 -9.73 -1.57
CA MET A 65 2.19 -8.98 -0.72
C MET A 65 2.43 -9.24 0.77
N LEU A 66 2.74 -10.49 1.16
CA LEU A 66 3.08 -10.81 2.55
C LEU A 66 4.40 -10.14 2.97
N ILE A 67 5.44 -10.17 2.14
CA ILE A 67 6.71 -9.46 2.41
C ILE A 67 6.44 -7.96 2.61
N THR A 68 5.63 -7.35 1.75
CA THR A 68 5.23 -5.94 1.86
C THR A 68 4.44 -5.68 3.13
N ALA A 69 3.52 -6.58 3.51
CA ALA A 69 2.75 -6.45 4.75
C ALA A 69 3.66 -6.42 6.00
N PHE A 70 4.68 -7.28 6.04
CA PHE A 70 5.67 -7.26 7.12
C PHE A 70 6.51 -5.97 7.13
N ALA A 71 6.85 -5.41 5.98
CA ALA A 71 7.51 -4.11 5.91
C ALA A 71 6.62 -2.99 6.49
N MET A 72 5.32 -3.00 6.16
CA MET A 72 4.35 -2.04 6.67
C MET A 72 4.12 -2.18 8.18
N LEU A 73 4.28 -3.38 8.75
CA LEU A 73 4.17 -3.60 10.19
C LEU A 73 5.11 -2.67 10.99
N ALA A 74 6.34 -2.51 10.54
CA ALA A 74 7.31 -1.62 11.19
C ALA A 74 7.23 -0.19 10.65
N GLY A 75 7.14 -0.01 9.32
CA GLY A 75 7.18 1.30 8.68
C GLY A 75 5.94 2.15 8.95
N ALA A 76 4.76 1.63 8.62
CA ALA A 76 3.50 2.36 8.78
C ALA A 76 3.09 2.55 10.25
N GLY A 77 3.55 1.66 11.13
CA GLY A 77 3.32 1.84 12.58
C GLY A 77 4.34 2.75 13.25
N GLY A 78 5.61 2.68 12.85
CA GLY A 78 6.71 3.47 13.44
C GLY A 78 6.71 4.93 13.00
N ALA A 79 6.43 5.21 11.72
CA ALA A 79 6.50 6.56 11.16
C ALA A 79 5.57 7.58 11.88
N PRO A 80 4.27 7.30 12.11
CA PRO A 80 3.41 8.22 12.87
C PRO A 80 3.89 8.44 14.30
N ARG A 81 4.38 7.37 14.95
CA ARG A 81 4.90 7.48 16.32
C ARG A 81 6.17 8.32 16.40
N ALA A 82 7.06 8.19 15.42
CA ALA A 82 8.24 9.04 15.30
C ALA A 82 7.83 10.52 15.08
N ALA A 83 6.82 10.79 14.24
CA ALA A 83 6.28 12.14 14.03
C ALA A 83 5.69 12.74 15.33
N ILE A 84 4.93 11.94 16.10
CA ILE A 84 4.37 12.36 17.40
C ILE A 84 5.51 12.69 18.38
N ALA A 85 6.55 11.86 18.46
CA ALA A 85 7.71 12.09 19.32
C ALA A 85 8.46 13.37 18.90
N MET A 86 8.65 13.60 17.58
CA MET A 86 9.22 14.84 17.06
C MET A 86 8.38 16.07 17.44
N GLY A 87 7.06 15.96 17.32
CA GLY A 87 6.15 17.06 17.70
C GLY A 87 6.22 17.40 19.19
N LYS A 88 6.47 16.40 20.06
CA LYS A 88 6.74 16.60 21.49
C LYS A 88 8.10 17.21 21.80
N GLY A 89 8.98 17.34 20.81
CA GLY A 89 10.38 17.74 21.00
C GLY A 89 11.28 16.59 21.49
N ASP A 90 10.77 15.38 21.63
CA ASP A 90 11.51 14.19 22.10
C ASP A 90 12.21 13.50 20.90
N ARG A 91 13.29 14.12 20.47
CA ARG A 91 14.10 13.64 19.35
C ARG A 91 14.79 12.32 19.66
N ASP A 92 15.19 12.07 20.90
CA ASP A 92 15.89 10.84 21.28
C ASP A 92 14.97 9.63 21.12
N THR A 93 13.72 9.72 21.62
CA THR A 93 12.71 8.67 21.41
C THR A 93 12.39 8.50 19.93
N ALA A 94 12.28 9.57 19.14
CA ALA A 94 12.03 9.46 17.71
C ALA A 94 13.19 8.75 16.97
N GLU A 95 14.46 9.05 17.27
CA GLU A 95 15.61 8.34 16.71
C GLU A 95 15.68 6.87 17.12
N LYS A 96 15.30 6.54 18.37
CA LYS A 96 15.19 5.15 18.84
C LYS A 96 14.08 4.40 18.09
N ILE A 97 12.95 5.01 17.82
CA ILE A 97 11.88 4.41 17.01
C ILE A 97 12.40 4.04 15.62
N VAL A 98 13.08 4.96 14.92
CA VAL A 98 13.66 4.71 13.60
C VAL A 98 14.62 3.53 13.63
N ALA A 99 15.54 3.51 14.61
CA ALA A 99 16.56 2.47 14.73
C ALA A 99 15.96 1.10 15.12
N ASN A 100 15.00 1.07 16.04
CA ASN A 100 14.32 -0.17 16.45
C ASN A 100 13.47 -0.75 15.31
N CYS A 101 12.75 0.09 14.55
CA CYS A 101 12.02 -0.36 13.36
C CYS A 101 12.97 -0.93 12.30
N PHE A 102 14.12 -0.28 12.06
CA PHE A 102 15.14 -0.80 11.15
C PHE A 102 15.65 -2.18 11.59
N THR A 103 15.97 -2.35 12.88
CA THR A 103 16.41 -3.65 13.41
C THR A 103 15.35 -4.74 13.23
N VAL A 104 14.07 -4.43 13.50
CA VAL A 104 12.97 -5.36 13.27
C VAL A 104 12.87 -5.75 11.80
N LEU A 105 13.00 -4.80 10.87
CA LEU A 105 12.99 -5.10 9.43
C LEU A 105 14.12 -6.03 9.02
N LEU A 106 15.33 -5.85 9.58
CA LEU A 106 16.44 -6.77 9.34
C LEU A 106 16.17 -8.16 9.90
N LEU A 107 15.65 -8.27 11.11
CA LEU A 107 15.30 -9.57 11.69
C LEU A 107 14.19 -10.25 10.90
N LEU A 108 13.15 -9.52 10.52
CA LEU A 108 12.07 -10.03 9.67
C LEU A 108 12.62 -10.50 8.32
N SER A 109 13.58 -9.78 7.72
CA SER A 109 14.15 -10.19 6.44
C SER A 109 14.83 -11.55 6.53
N VAL A 110 15.59 -11.80 7.60
CA VAL A 110 16.25 -13.10 7.83
C VAL A 110 15.20 -14.22 8.00
N VAL A 111 14.18 -13.98 8.83
CA VAL A 111 13.13 -14.96 9.09
C VAL A 111 12.33 -15.25 7.82
N LEU A 112 11.88 -14.21 7.12
CA LEU A 112 11.07 -14.37 5.89
C LEU A 112 11.87 -15.02 4.77
N THR A 113 13.17 -14.67 4.63
CA THR A 113 14.05 -15.33 3.68
C THR A 113 14.17 -16.83 3.99
N GLY A 114 14.41 -17.20 5.25
CA GLY A 114 14.52 -18.60 5.64
C GLY A 114 13.23 -19.39 5.39
N VAL A 115 12.09 -18.82 5.81
CA VAL A 115 10.77 -19.45 5.66
C VAL A 115 10.40 -19.58 4.18
N PHE A 116 10.38 -18.48 3.43
CA PHE A 116 9.91 -18.50 2.04
C PHE A 116 10.86 -19.23 1.11
N TYR A 117 12.19 -19.15 1.31
CA TYR A 117 13.13 -19.89 0.47
C TYR A 117 12.93 -21.40 0.53
N GLY A 118 12.65 -21.93 1.73
CA GLY A 118 12.39 -23.36 1.93
C GLY A 118 10.99 -23.81 1.49
N THR A 119 9.97 -22.97 1.69
CA THR A 119 8.55 -23.33 1.44
C THR A 119 8.05 -22.92 0.06
N LEU A 120 8.84 -22.14 -0.70
CA LEU A 120 8.41 -21.53 -1.97
C LEU A 120 7.77 -22.50 -2.97
N PRO A 121 8.35 -23.67 -3.30
CA PRO A 121 7.74 -24.59 -4.25
C PRO A 121 6.37 -25.09 -3.78
N THR A 122 6.24 -25.35 -2.49
CA THR A 122 4.97 -25.81 -1.89
C THR A 122 3.91 -24.72 -1.93
N LEU A 123 4.27 -23.48 -1.59
CA LEU A 123 3.35 -22.34 -1.63
C LEU A 123 2.89 -22.03 -3.05
N VAL A 124 3.79 -22.05 -4.04
CA VAL A 124 3.43 -21.82 -5.44
C VAL A 124 2.47 -22.92 -5.95
N ARG A 125 2.69 -24.17 -5.58
CA ARG A 125 1.74 -25.25 -5.90
C ARG A 125 0.38 -25.05 -5.24
N LEU A 126 0.36 -24.63 -3.98
CA LEU A 126 -0.87 -24.32 -3.24
C LEU A 126 -1.67 -23.17 -3.90
N PHE A 127 -0.97 -22.21 -4.51
CA PHE A 127 -1.59 -21.10 -5.24
C PHE A 127 -1.99 -21.46 -6.68
N GLY A 128 -1.91 -22.72 -7.07
CA GLY A 128 -2.36 -23.20 -8.36
C GLY A 128 -1.25 -23.34 -9.42
N GLY A 129 0.02 -23.37 -9.01
CA GLY A 129 1.15 -23.58 -9.90
C GLY A 129 1.12 -24.95 -10.57
N SER A 130 1.13 -24.96 -11.91
CA SER A 130 1.29 -26.16 -12.74
C SER A 130 2.77 -26.54 -12.90
N ASP A 131 3.04 -27.75 -13.40
CA ASP A 131 4.42 -28.18 -13.69
C ASP A 131 5.11 -27.29 -14.74
N VAL A 132 4.34 -26.57 -15.57
CA VAL A 132 4.85 -25.63 -16.56
C VAL A 132 5.23 -24.28 -15.94
N THR A 133 4.41 -23.76 -15.00
CA THR A 133 4.59 -22.43 -14.41
C THR A 133 5.46 -22.43 -13.15
N LEU A 134 5.52 -23.57 -12.45
CA LEU A 134 6.27 -23.73 -11.20
C LEU A 134 7.74 -23.37 -11.31
N PRO A 135 8.50 -23.82 -12.34
CA PRO A 135 9.93 -23.49 -12.47
C PRO A 135 10.18 -21.98 -12.52
N TYR A 136 9.36 -21.24 -13.27
CA TYR A 136 9.49 -19.79 -13.42
C TYR A 136 9.14 -19.05 -12.12
N ALA A 137 8.06 -19.45 -11.45
CA ALA A 137 7.67 -18.89 -10.15
C ALA A 137 8.76 -19.11 -9.09
N VAL A 138 9.34 -20.31 -9.04
CA VAL A 138 10.40 -20.67 -8.08
C VAL A 138 11.71 -19.95 -8.41
N GLN A 139 12.08 -19.86 -9.69
CA GLN A 139 13.28 -19.15 -10.12
C GLN A 139 13.21 -17.67 -9.76
N TYR A 140 12.11 -16.98 -10.11
CA TYR A 140 11.86 -15.59 -9.74
C TYR A 140 11.85 -15.41 -8.22
N GLY A 141 11.04 -16.22 -7.55
CA GLY A 141 10.81 -16.09 -6.13
C GLY A 141 12.04 -16.33 -5.26
N ARG A 142 12.91 -17.30 -5.59
CA ARG A 142 14.14 -17.52 -4.84
C ARG A 142 15.08 -16.31 -4.89
N ILE A 143 15.25 -15.71 -6.06
CA ILE A 143 16.09 -14.51 -6.21
C ILE A 143 15.47 -13.35 -5.45
N TYR A 144 14.14 -13.13 -5.60
CA TYR A 144 13.43 -12.06 -4.93
C TYR A 144 13.47 -12.19 -3.40
N VAL A 145 13.26 -13.41 -2.88
CA VAL A 145 13.28 -13.68 -1.43
C VAL A 145 14.66 -13.45 -0.83
N LEU A 146 15.75 -13.82 -1.54
CA LEU A 146 17.12 -13.47 -1.10
C LEU A 146 17.35 -11.95 -1.05
N GLY A 147 16.73 -11.20 -1.98
CA GLY A 147 16.76 -9.74 -2.00
C GLY A 147 15.71 -9.05 -1.12
N SER A 148 14.87 -9.80 -0.40
CA SER A 148 13.76 -9.24 0.38
C SER A 148 14.19 -8.23 1.45
N VAL A 149 15.42 -8.32 1.95
CA VAL A 149 15.99 -7.35 2.88
C VAL A 149 15.94 -5.92 2.30
N PHE A 150 16.26 -5.75 1.02
CA PHE A 150 16.22 -4.43 0.38
C PHE A 150 14.78 -3.94 0.25
N VAL A 151 13.85 -4.81 -0.12
CA VAL A 151 12.42 -4.49 -0.22
C VAL A 151 11.86 -4.07 1.14
N LEU A 152 12.17 -4.82 2.21
CA LEU A 152 11.75 -4.50 3.57
C LEU A 152 12.32 -3.16 4.03
N VAL A 153 13.59 -2.88 3.74
CA VAL A 153 14.22 -1.59 4.08
C VAL A 153 13.58 -0.46 3.28
N VAL A 154 13.35 -0.62 1.98
CA VAL A 154 12.72 0.43 1.16
C VAL A 154 11.31 0.71 1.65
N MET A 155 10.46 -0.29 1.74
CA MET A 155 9.05 -0.11 2.11
C MET A 155 8.88 0.32 3.58
N GLY A 156 9.71 -0.22 4.48
CA GLY A 156 9.61 0.06 5.92
C GLY A 156 10.30 1.35 6.37
N MET A 157 11.38 1.79 5.68
CA MET A 157 12.13 2.98 6.12
C MET A 157 11.80 4.25 5.33
N ASN A 158 11.27 4.14 4.11
CA ASN A 158 10.88 5.30 3.31
C ASN A 158 9.82 6.20 4.00
N PRO A 159 8.81 5.66 4.74
CA PRO A 159 7.87 6.47 5.51
C PRO A 159 8.54 7.39 6.54
N PHE A 160 9.69 7.01 7.10
CA PHE A 160 10.42 7.87 8.03
C PHE A 160 11.07 9.08 7.37
N ILE A 161 11.36 9.04 6.08
CA ILE A 161 11.83 10.20 5.31
C ILE A 161 10.68 11.20 5.14
N THR A 162 9.49 10.69 4.75
CA THR A 162 8.28 11.51 4.61
C THR A 162 7.86 12.13 5.94
N THR A 163 7.96 11.37 7.03
CA THR A 163 7.66 11.81 8.41
C THR A 163 8.48 13.02 8.84
N GLN A 164 9.68 13.17 8.32
CA GLN A 164 10.55 14.32 8.58
C GLN A 164 10.25 15.52 7.68
N GLY A 165 9.23 15.46 6.81
CA GLY A 165 8.88 16.51 5.87
C GLY A 165 9.61 16.44 4.52
N PHE A 166 10.44 15.42 4.29
CA PHE A 166 11.21 15.26 3.04
C PHE A 166 10.46 14.39 2.01
N ALA A 167 9.18 14.72 1.75
CA ALA A 167 8.35 13.96 0.82
C ALA A 167 8.95 13.86 -0.60
N GLY A 168 9.61 14.93 -1.08
CA GLY A 168 10.33 14.91 -2.36
C GLY A 168 11.50 13.93 -2.39
N THR A 169 12.23 13.78 -1.29
CA THR A 169 13.32 12.78 -1.18
C THR A 169 12.76 11.36 -1.11
N SER A 170 11.63 11.17 -0.43
CA SER A 170 10.90 9.90 -0.38
C SER A 170 10.39 9.50 -1.77
N MET A 171 9.81 10.43 -2.53
CA MET A 171 9.42 10.21 -3.92
C MET A 171 10.62 9.82 -4.80
N LEU A 172 11.77 10.52 -4.65
CA LEU A 172 12.99 10.20 -5.40
C LEU A 172 13.47 8.78 -5.16
N THR A 173 13.27 8.21 -3.98
CA THR A 173 13.57 6.80 -3.71
C THR A 173 12.82 5.88 -4.67
N THR A 174 11.51 6.12 -4.86
CA THR A 174 10.66 5.34 -5.78
C THR A 174 11.07 5.57 -7.24
N VAL A 175 11.34 6.84 -7.62
CA VAL A 175 11.79 7.18 -8.98
C VAL A 175 13.09 6.48 -9.32
N ILE A 176 14.09 6.53 -8.43
CA ILE A 176 15.40 5.88 -8.62
C ILE A 176 15.20 4.37 -8.83
N GLY A 177 14.43 3.72 -7.95
CA GLY A 177 14.13 2.30 -8.08
C GLY A 177 13.45 1.95 -9.40
N ALA A 178 12.41 2.71 -9.76
CA ALA A 178 11.65 2.50 -10.99
C ALA A 178 12.52 2.68 -12.26
N VAL A 179 13.27 3.77 -12.34
CA VAL A 179 14.14 4.05 -13.50
C VAL A 179 15.21 2.95 -13.67
N ILE A 180 15.87 2.57 -12.56
CA ILE A 180 16.90 1.52 -12.61
C ILE A 180 16.27 0.19 -13.03
N ASN A 181 15.11 -0.18 -12.50
CA ASN A 181 14.43 -1.42 -12.88
C ASN A 181 14.06 -1.42 -14.37
N ILE A 182 13.38 -0.37 -14.87
CA ILE A 182 12.99 -0.24 -16.28
C ILE A 182 14.19 -0.33 -17.24
N VAL A 183 15.36 0.17 -16.82
CA VAL A 183 16.59 0.10 -17.63
C VAL A 183 17.25 -1.28 -17.54
N LEU A 184 17.29 -1.89 -16.35
CA LEU A 184 17.96 -3.16 -16.13
C LEU A 184 17.15 -4.36 -16.64
N ASP A 185 15.81 -4.29 -16.59
CA ASP A 185 14.95 -5.38 -17.05
C ASP A 185 15.27 -5.83 -18.48
N PRO A 186 15.22 -4.98 -19.51
CA PRO A 186 15.54 -5.41 -20.88
C PRO A 186 16.97 -5.88 -21.03
N ILE A 187 17.93 -5.35 -20.28
CA ILE A 187 19.33 -5.76 -20.32
C ILE A 187 19.49 -7.19 -19.79
N PHE A 188 18.94 -7.48 -18.60
CA PHE A 188 19.08 -8.82 -18.04
C PHE A 188 18.18 -9.85 -18.71
N ILE A 189 16.95 -9.44 -19.08
CA ILE A 189 15.99 -10.37 -19.70
C ILE A 189 16.42 -10.75 -21.12
N PHE A 190 16.74 -9.75 -21.97
CA PHE A 190 16.93 -9.96 -23.41
C PHE A 190 18.41 -9.94 -23.84
N VAL A 191 19.23 -8.99 -23.34
CA VAL A 191 20.63 -8.88 -23.78
C VAL A 191 21.50 -9.98 -23.15
N PHE A 192 21.30 -10.27 -21.86
CA PHE A 192 22.01 -11.35 -21.17
C PHE A 192 21.26 -12.70 -21.23
N ASP A 193 20.09 -12.74 -21.87
CA ASP A 193 19.26 -13.93 -22.04
C ASP A 193 18.97 -14.69 -20.73
N MET A 194 18.80 -13.93 -19.63
CA MET A 194 18.54 -14.51 -18.31
C MET A 194 17.05 -14.78 -18.06
N GLY A 195 16.17 -14.35 -18.96
CA GLY A 195 14.73 -14.56 -18.87
C GLY A 195 14.14 -14.09 -17.54
N VAL A 196 13.36 -14.94 -16.89
CA VAL A 196 12.69 -14.63 -15.61
C VAL A 196 13.65 -14.32 -14.46
N ALA A 197 14.82 -14.99 -14.44
CA ALA A 197 15.86 -14.68 -13.46
C ALA A 197 16.40 -13.25 -13.63
N GLY A 198 16.51 -12.79 -14.88
CA GLY A 198 16.93 -11.43 -15.21
C GLY A 198 15.99 -10.37 -14.61
N ALA A 199 14.67 -10.55 -14.77
CA ALA A 199 13.68 -9.68 -14.16
C ALA A 199 13.79 -9.63 -12.63
N ALA A 200 13.94 -10.80 -11.97
CA ALA A 200 14.11 -10.85 -10.52
C ALA A 200 15.38 -10.13 -10.05
N ILE A 201 16.51 -10.32 -10.75
CA ILE A 201 17.79 -9.67 -10.43
C ILE A 201 17.67 -8.15 -10.63
N ALA A 202 17.09 -7.69 -11.73
CA ALA A 202 16.87 -6.27 -11.98
C ALA A 202 16.02 -5.62 -10.87
N THR A 203 14.95 -6.30 -10.44
CA THR A 203 14.11 -5.84 -9.32
C THR A 203 14.91 -5.77 -8.02
N VAL A 204 15.66 -6.81 -7.67
CA VAL A 204 16.46 -6.82 -6.43
C VAL A 204 17.54 -5.74 -6.46
N LEU A 205 18.23 -5.54 -7.57
CA LEU A 205 19.27 -4.51 -7.71
C LEU A 205 18.67 -3.09 -7.61
N SER A 206 17.52 -2.86 -8.24
CA SER A 206 16.83 -1.57 -8.13
C SER A 206 16.40 -1.25 -6.69
N GLN A 207 15.90 -2.26 -5.97
CA GLN A 207 15.58 -2.14 -4.55
C GLN A 207 16.82 -1.95 -3.68
N ALA A 208 17.95 -2.60 -4.01
CA ALA A 208 19.22 -2.43 -3.30
C ALA A 208 19.72 -0.99 -3.43
N VAL A 209 19.70 -0.40 -4.63
CA VAL A 209 20.10 1.01 -4.83
C VAL A 209 19.16 1.96 -4.08
N SER A 210 17.85 1.70 -4.11
CA SER A 210 16.87 2.48 -3.34
C SER A 210 17.12 2.37 -1.83
N ALA A 211 17.43 1.17 -1.32
CA ALA A 211 17.77 0.96 0.09
C ALA A 211 19.05 1.72 0.49
N VAL A 212 20.09 1.66 -0.34
CA VAL A 212 21.33 2.43 -0.12
C VAL A 212 21.04 3.94 -0.09
N TRP A 213 20.19 4.44 -0.99
CA TRP A 213 19.75 5.84 -0.99
C TRP A 213 19.07 6.23 0.32
N ILE A 214 18.11 5.44 0.81
CA ILE A 214 17.42 5.65 2.08
C ILE A 214 18.41 5.66 3.25
N LEU A 215 19.29 4.66 3.33
CA LEU A 215 20.25 4.54 4.41
C LEU A 215 21.25 5.71 4.40
N ARG A 216 21.74 6.12 3.21
CA ARG A 216 22.60 7.27 3.05
C ARG A 216 21.91 8.58 3.51
N PHE A 217 20.60 8.71 3.25
CA PHE A 217 19.84 9.85 3.75
C PHE A 217 19.69 9.79 5.27
N LEU A 218 19.25 8.66 5.84
CA LEU A 218 18.97 8.52 7.27
C LEU A 218 20.25 8.55 8.15
N THR A 219 21.41 8.25 7.60
CA THR A 219 22.70 8.36 8.28
C THR A 219 23.38 9.70 8.01
N GLY A 220 22.93 10.45 7.01
CA GLY A 220 23.52 11.68 6.53
C GLY A 220 23.32 12.90 7.45
N ARG A 221 23.80 14.06 6.99
CA ARG A 221 23.70 15.32 7.74
C ARG A 221 22.38 16.07 7.54
N LYS A 222 21.62 15.72 6.49
CA LYS A 222 20.36 16.40 6.14
C LYS A 222 19.16 15.86 6.93
N THR A 223 19.25 14.62 7.41
CA THR A 223 18.17 13.99 8.19
C THR A 223 18.08 14.60 9.59
N ILE A 224 16.85 14.72 10.10
CA ILE A 224 16.60 15.12 11.49
C ILE A 224 16.72 13.91 12.41
N LEU A 225 16.07 12.81 12.01
CA LEU A 225 16.09 11.55 12.75
C LEU A 225 17.22 10.68 12.20
N ARG A 226 18.34 10.70 12.87
CA ARG A 226 19.50 9.90 12.44
C ARG A 226 19.37 8.45 12.87
N LEU A 227 19.60 7.56 11.91
CA LEU A 227 19.82 6.16 12.20
C LEU A 227 21.21 5.98 12.84
N LYS A 228 21.24 5.73 14.16
CA LYS A 228 22.45 5.55 14.93
C LYS A 228 22.58 4.10 15.38
N ALA A 229 23.74 3.48 15.15
CA ALA A 229 24.00 2.10 15.55
C ALA A 229 23.74 1.84 17.04
N ARG A 230 24.07 2.80 17.92
CA ARG A 230 23.84 2.70 19.37
C ARG A 230 22.36 2.52 19.76
N ASN A 231 21.43 2.95 18.90
CA ASN A 231 19.98 2.90 19.13
C ASN A 231 19.33 1.64 18.51
N MET A 232 20.09 0.78 17.86
CA MET A 232 19.59 -0.43 17.18
C MET A 232 19.24 -1.56 18.14
N LEU A 233 19.68 -1.47 19.39
CA LEU A 233 19.28 -2.46 20.40
C LEU A 233 17.78 -2.38 20.63
N LEU A 234 17.10 -3.52 20.47
CA LEU A 234 15.65 -3.59 20.57
C LEU A 234 15.17 -3.27 22.01
N GLN A 235 14.27 -2.31 22.10
CA GLN A 235 13.63 -1.90 23.33
C GLN A 235 12.11 -2.15 23.22
N GLY A 236 11.61 -3.15 23.96
CA GLY A 236 10.19 -3.53 23.90
C GLY A 236 9.23 -2.36 24.13
N LYS A 237 9.56 -1.45 25.06
CA LYS A 237 8.75 -0.25 25.35
C LYS A 237 8.62 0.70 24.14
N ILE A 238 9.57 0.68 23.21
CA ILE A 238 9.59 1.52 22.01
C ILE A 238 8.95 0.79 20.84
N ILE A 239 9.35 -0.48 20.60
CA ILE A 239 8.94 -1.18 19.38
C ILE A 239 7.52 -1.75 19.47
N LEU A 240 7.09 -2.28 20.61
CA LEU A 240 5.75 -2.89 20.73
C LEU A 240 4.60 -1.94 20.38
N PRO A 241 4.59 -0.67 20.83
CA PRO A 241 3.57 0.28 20.40
C PRO A 241 3.61 0.60 18.90
N CYS A 242 4.80 0.57 18.28
CA CYS A 242 4.94 0.75 16.82
C CYS A 242 4.35 -0.44 16.07
N LEU A 243 4.71 -1.65 16.45
CA LEU A 243 4.16 -2.87 15.86
C LEU A 243 2.64 -2.97 16.07
N ALA A 244 2.13 -2.64 17.26
CA ALA A 244 0.71 -2.62 17.55
C ALA A 244 -0.06 -1.68 16.60
N LEU A 245 0.49 -0.51 16.27
CA LEU A 245 -0.10 0.41 15.30
C LEU A 245 0.02 -0.12 13.87
N GLY A 246 1.15 -0.75 13.54
CA GLY A 246 1.42 -1.34 12.23
C GLY A 246 0.59 -2.58 11.91
N ILE A 247 0.05 -3.29 12.91
CA ILE A 247 -0.82 -4.47 12.69
C ILE A 247 -2.01 -4.12 11.79
N SER A 248 -2.58 -2.93 11.90
CA SER A 248 -3.69 -2.54 11.00
C SER A 248 -3.27 -2.48 9.54
N SER A 249 -2.10 -1.92 9.24
CA SER A 249 -1.56 -1.93 7.86
C SER A 249 -1.19 -3.32 7.40
N PHE A 250 -0.61 -4.13 8.28
CA PHE A 250 -0.32 -5.54 8.00
C PHE A 250 -1.58 -6.32 7.62
N VAL A 251 -2.65 -6.19 8.40
CA VAL A 251 -3.94 -6.83 8.10
C VAL A 251 -4.52 -6.30 6.79
N MET A 252 -4.47 -5.00 6.55
CA MET A 252 -4.98 -4.41 5.30
C MET A 252 -4.29 -4.98 4.06
N VAL A 253 -2.97 -5.14 4.09
CA VAL A 253 -2.19 -5.64 2.93
C VAL A 253 -2.31 -7.16 2.81
N SER A 254 -2.15 -7.91 3.91
CA SER A 254 -2.19 -9.37 3.87
C SER A 254 -3.57 -9.94 3.47
N THR A 255 -4.65 -9.25 3.81
CA THR A 255 -6.01 -9.66 3.42
C THR A 255 -6.33 -9.46 1.94
N GLU A 256 -5.55 -8.67 1.19
CA GLU A 256 -5.75 -8.51 -0.27
C GLU A 256 -5.64 -9.85 -1.02
N SER A 257 -4.68 -10.70 -0.62
CA SER A 257 -4.52 -12.03 -1.24
C SER A 257 -5.74 -12.92 -0.97
N ILE A 258 -6.29 -12.89 0.25
CA ILE A 258 -7.49 -13.66 0.62
C ILE A 258 -8.70 -13.16 -0.17
N LEU A 259 -8.85 -11.85 -0.31
CA LEU A 259 -9.93 -11.25 -1.10
C LEU A 259 -9.85 -11.62 -2.56
N SER A 260 -8.66 -11.55 -3.17
CA SER A 260 -8.45 -11.95 -4.56
C SER A 260 -8.89 -13.39 -4.81
N VAL A 261 -8.49 -14.33 -3.94
CA VAL A 261 -8.91 -15.74 -4.03
C VAL A 261 -10.42 -15.88 -3.83
N SER A 262 -11.01 -15.18 -2.85
CA SER A 262 -12.44 -15.24 -2.56
C SER A 262 -13.29 -14.76 -3.74
N PHE A 263 -12.92 -13.62 -4.35
CA PHE A 263 -13.61 -13.11 -5.54
C PHE A 263 -13.44 -14.04 -6.73
N THR A 264 -12.21 -14.46 -7.05
CA THR A 264 -11.93 -15.34 -8.20
C THR A 264 -12.66 -16.67 -8.07
N SER A 265 -12.63 -17.31 -6.90
CA SER A 265 -13.31 -18.57 -6.65
C SER A 265 -14.84 -18.44 -6.79
N SER A 266 -15.44 -17.40 -6.21
CA SER A 266 -16.88 -17.18 -6.29
C SER A 266 -17.33 -16.80 -7.71
N LEU A 267 -16.60 -15.93 -8.40
CA LEU A 267 -16.93 -15.51 -9.77
C LEU A 267 -16.72 -16.62 -10.78
N SER A 268 -15.66 -17.44 -10.64
CA SER A 268 -15.47 -18.63 -11.47
C SER A 268 -16.64 -19.59 -11.36
N ARG A 269 -17.16 -19.77 -10.14
CA ARG A 269 -18.31 -20.68 -9.88
C ARG A 269 -19.63 -20.15 -10.44
N TYR A 270 -19.87 -18.82 -10.39
CA TYR A 270 -21.18 -18.24 -10.67
C TYR A 270 -21.26 -17.48 -12.01
N GLY A 271 -20.15 -16.96 -12.50
CA GLY A 271 -20.08 -16.14 -13.72
C GLY A 271 -19.10 -16.65 -14.78
N GLY A 272 -18.35 -17.73 -14.48
CA GLY A 272 -17.38 -18.33 -15.40
C GLY A 272 -16.19 -17.40 -15.73
N ASP A 273 -15.48 -17.74 -16.80
CA ASP A 273 -14.23 -17.08 -17.20
C ASP A 273 -14.41 -15.59 -17.53
N VAL A 274 -15.57 -15.22 -18.08
CA VAL A 274 -15.87 -13.81 -18.41
C VAL A 274 -15.93 -12.94 -17.14
N ALA A 275 -16.55 -13.46 -16.07
CA ALA A 275 -16.64 -12.73 -14.80
C ALA A 275 -15.28 -12.63 -14.11
N VAL A 276 -14.43 -13.65 -14.20
CA VAL A 276 -13.05 -13.63 -13.70
C VAL A 276 -12.20 -12.64 -14.50
N GLY A 277 -12.34 -12.63 -15.83
CA GLY A 277 -11.70 -11.65 -16.70
C GLY A 277 -12.11 -10.21 -16.37
N ALA A 278 -13.41 -9.98 -16.18
CA ALA A 278 -13.93 -8.68 -15.76
C ALA A 278 -13.35 -8.27 -14.38
N MET A 279 -13.27 -9.19 -13.41
CA MET A 279 -12.68 -8.90 -12.09
C MET A 279 -11.22 -8.44 -12.17
N THR A 280 -10.44 -8.99 -13.09
CA THR A 280 -9.06 -8.55 -13.32
C THR A 280 -9.01 -7.09 -13.77
N VAL A 281 -9.89 -6.68 -14.67
CA VAL A 281 -10.01 -5.29 -15.11
C VAL A 281 -10.49 -4.40 -13.96
N LEU A 282 -11.51 -4.83 -13.21
CA LEU A 282 -12.04 -4.11 -12.04
C LEU A 282 -10.97 -3.84 -11.00
N THR A 283 -10.14 -4.85 -10.70
CA THR A 283 -9.02 -4.71 -9.75
C THR A 283 -8.02 -3.66 -10.25
N SER A 284 -7.72 -3.64 -11.55
CA SER A 284 -6.80 -2.66 -12.15
C SER A 284 -7.39 -1.24 -12.08
N VAL A 285 -8.67 -1.07 -12.39
CA VAL A 285 -9.36 0.23 -12.26
C VAL A 285 -9.39 0.68 -10.79
N ASN A 286 -9.65 -0.23 -9.86
CA ASN A 286 -9.64 0.07 -8.43
C ASN A 286 -8.25 0.52 -7.94
N GLN A 287 -7.15 -0.06 -8.46
CA GLN A 287 -5.79 0.39 -8.15
C GLN A 287 -5.52 1.82 -8.65
N LEU A 288 -6.02 2.21 -9.81
CA LEU A 288 -5.93 3.58 -10.31
C LEU A 288 -6.59 4.60 -9.36
N ILE A 289 -7.62 4.17 -8.62
CA ILE A 289 -8.34 5.02 -7.66
C ILE A 289 -7.62 5.03 -6.31
N THR A 290 -7.25 3.84 -5.81
CA THR A 290 -6.78 3.69 -4.43
C THR A 290 -5.33 4.10 -4.22
N MET A 291 -4.43 3.94 -5.22
CA MET A 291 -3.03 4.32 -5.07
C MET A 291 -2.82 5.83 -4.91
N PRO A 292 -3.40 6.72 -5.73
CA PRO A 292 -3.30 8.15 -5.49
C PRO A 292 -3.97 8.58 -4.17
N LEU A 293 -5.09 7.96 -3.81
CA LEU A 293 -5.76 8.20 -2.54
C LEU A 293 -4.85 7.91 -1.34
N GLN A 294 -4.14 6.78 -1.38
CA GLN A 294 -3.13 6.45 -0.37
C GLN A 294 -1.98 7.46 -0.36
N GLY A 295 -1.54 7.93 -1.52
CA GLY A 295 -0.51 8.96 -1.63
C GLY A 295 -0.93 10.27 -0.94
N ILE A 296 -2.18 10.72 -1.14
CA ILE A 296 -2.72 11.91 -0.45
C ILE A 296 -2.66 11.73 1.07
N CYS A 297 -3.11 10.59 1.56
CA CYS A 297 -3.12 10.30 3.00
C CYS A 297 -1.71 10.13 3.58
N GLN A 298 -0.79 9.47 2.87
CA GLN A 298 0.60 9.32 3.30
C GLN A 298 1.32 10.68 3.38
N GLY A 299 1.00 11.62 2.49
CA GLY A 299 1.51 12.98 2.55
C GLY A 299 0.95 13.77 3.73
N GLY A 300 -0.33 13.60 4.07
CA GLY A 300 -0.98 14.31 5.17
C GLY A 300 -0.70 13.74 6.56
N GLN A 301 -0.44 12.45 6.65
CA GLN A 301 -0.24 11.73 7.92
C GLN A 301 0.85 12.34 8.82
N PRO A 302 2.06 12.68 8.33
CA PRO A 302 3.09 13.30 9.17
C PRO A 302 2.67 14.64 9.76
N LEU A 303 1.91 15.44 9.01
CA LEU A 303 1.45 16.74 9.45
C LEU A 303 0.45 16.62 10.62
N ILE A 304 -0.48 15.66 10.52
CA ILE A 304 -1.43 15.34 11.61
C ILE A 304 -0.66 14.83 12.83
N SER A 305 0.23 13.84 12.65
CA SER A 305 0.98 13.20 13.72
C SER A 305 1.90 14.16 14.48
N TYR A 306 2.64 15.01 13.74
CA TYR A 306 3.54 16.00 14.32
C TYR A 306 2.79 17.03 15.17
N ASN A 307 1.73 17.64 14.60
CA ASN A 307 0.95 18.66 15.31
C ASN A 307 0.16 18.07 16.50
N TYR A 308 -0.25 16.80 16.42
CA TYR A 308 -0.81 16.09 17.55
C TYR A 308 0.22 15.93 18.69
N GLY A 309 1.44 15.52 18.36
CA GLY A 309 2.55 15.46 19.32
C GLY A 309 2.88 16.81 19.95
N ALA A 310 2.83 17.89 19.16
CA ALA A 310 3.05 19.27 19.59
C ALA A 310 1.85 19.89 20.34
N LYS A 311 0.77 19.15 20.58
CA LYS A 311 -0.48 19.62 21.20
C LYS A 311 -1.16 20.79 20.45
N LYS A 312 -0.89 20.97 19.15
CA LYS A 312 -1.48 22.01 18.31
C LYS A 312 -2.78 21.51 17.66
N LEU A 313 -3.82 21.31 18.45
CA LEU A 313 -5.05 20.61 18.02
C LEU A 313 -5.82 21.35 16.90
N GLU A 314 -5.78 22.68 16.85
CA GLU A 314 -6.38 23.43 15.73
C GLU A 314 -5.68 23.12 14.40
N ARG A 315 -4.36 22.95 14.42
CA ARG A 315 -3.62 22.55 13.21
C ARG A 315 -3.89 21.08 12.84
N VAL A 316 -4.08 20.19 13.82
CA VAL A 316 -4.51 18.81 13.58
C VAL A 316 -5.86 18.79 12.88
N LYS A 317 -6.80 19.62 13.36
CA LYS A 317 -8.14 19.79 12.78
C LYS A 317 -8.06 20.29 11.34
N GLU A 318 -7.31 21.36 11.08
CA GLU A 318 -7.13 21.93 9.75
C GLU A 318 -6.49 20.91 8.79
N ALA A 319 -5.44 20.20 9.22
CA ALA A 319 -4.74 19.19 8.42
C ALA A 319 -5.66 18.00 8.10
N PHE A 320 -6.40 17.51 9.08
CA PHE A 320 -7.36 16.42 8.87
C PHE A 320 -8.46 16.82 7.88
N PHE A 321 -9.11 17.98 8.08
CA PHE A 321 -10.18 18.40 7.18
C PHE A 321 -9.67 18.68 5.76
N CYS A 322 -8.47 19.25 5.61
CA CYS A 322 -7.85 19.43 4.29
C CYS A 322 -7.65 18.09 3.59
N GLN A 323 -7.07 17.09 4.27
CA GLN A 323 -6.91 15.74 3.75
C GLN A 323 -8.26 15.09 3.43
N PHE A 324 -9.21 15.17 4.35
CA PHE A 324 -10.54 14.56 4.24
C PHE A 324 -11.31 15.07 3.00
N PHE A 325 -11.40 16.39 2.82
CA PHE A 325 -12.10 16.96 1.67
C PHE A 325 -11.40 16.66 0.34
N VAL A 326 -10.07 16.64 0.32
CA VAL A 326 -9.33 16.24 -0.90
C VAL A 326 -9.59 14.77 -1.22
N CYS A 327 -9.55 13.88 -0.24
CA CYS A 327 -9.82 12.45 -0.44
C CYS A 327 -11.26 12.21 -0.91
N VAL A 328 -12.25 12.82 -0.25
CA VAL A 328 -13.67 12.67 -0.61
C VAL A 328 -13.94 13.27 -1.99
N GLY A 329 -13.41 14.45 -2.27
CA GLY A 329 -13.55 15.09 -3.58
C GLY A 329 -12.95 14.24 -4.69
N TYR A 330 -11.73 13.72 -4.49
CA TYR A 330 -11.06 12.84 -5.43
C TYR A 330 -11.87 11.57 -5.72
N THR A 331 -12.30 10.85 -4.68
CA THR A 331 -13.05 9.60 -4.85
C THR A 331 -14.44 9.84 -5.44
N THR A 332 -15.08 10.97 -5.14
CA THR A 332 -16.38 11.34 -5.72
C THR A 332 -16.25 11.66 -7.21
N VAL A 333 -15.23 12.42 -7.61
CA VAL A 333 -14.98 12.72 -9.03
C VAL A 333 -14.69 11.43 -9.79
N PHE A 334 -13.84 10.55 -9.27
CA PHE A 334 -13.53 9.27 -9.91
C PHE A 334 -14.75 8.35 -9.99
N TRP A 335 -15.56 8.30 -8.93
CA TRP A 335 -16.83 7.57 -8.92
C TRP A 335 -17.77 8.05 -10.05
N LEU A 336 -17.91 9.36 -10.22
CA LEU A 336 -18.72 9.91 -11.32
C LEU A 336 -18.14 9.53 -12.69
N LEU A 337 -16.82 9.64 -12.88
CA LEU A 337 -16.17 9.25 -14.14
C LEU A 337 -16.42 7.77 -14.47
N VAL A 338 -16.25 6.88 -13.50
CA VAL A 338 -16.47 5.44 -13.66
C VAL A 338 -17.95 5.11 -13.94
N LEU A 339 -18.87 5.81 -13.29
CA LEU A 339 -20.30 5.61 -13.46
C LEU A 339 -20.78 6.03 -14.87
N PHE A 340 -20.29 7.16 -15.37
CA PHE A 340 -20.70 7.71 -16.67
C PHE A 340 -19.89 7.17 -17.85
N LEU A 341 -18.63 6.75 -17.63
CA LEU A 341 -17.71 6.31 -18.68
C LEU A 341 -17.18 4.88 -18.47
N PRO A 342 -17.99 3.89 -18.05
CA PRO A 342 -17.49 2.57 -17.68
C PRO A 342 -16.86 1.83 -18.86
N ARG A 343 -17.40 2.01 -20.09
CA ARG A 343 -16.85 1.41 -21.31
C ARG A 343 -15.46 1.95 -21.66
N VAL A 344 -15.17 3.22 -21.36
CA VAL A 344 -13.84 3.81 -21.57
C VAL A 344 -12.83 3.12 -20.67
N PHE A 345 -13.16 2.97 -19.38
CA PHE A 345 -12.28 2.26 -18.44
C PHE A 345 -12.08 0.78 -18.79
N ALA A 346 -13.14 0.08 -19.20
CA ALA A 346 -13.03 -1.31 -19.64
C ALA A 346 -12.19 -1.42 -20.93
N GLY A 347 -12.40 -0.53 -21.90
CA GLY A 347 -11.70 -0.52 -23.17
C GLY A 347 -10.19 -0.21 -23.10
N ILE A 348 -9.71 0.39 -21.98
CA ILE A 348 -8.26 0.57 -21.75
C ILE A 348 -7.55 -0.78 -21.61
N PHE A 349 -8.24 -1.79 -21.07
CA PHE A 349 -7.62 -3.08 -20.69
C PHE A 349 -7.91 -4.21 -21.67
N THR A 350 -8.98 -4.12 -22.46
CA THR A 350 -9.38 -5.16 -23.43
C THR A 350 -10.05 -4.57 -24.66
N SER A 351 -9.80 -5.18 -25.81
CA SER A 351 -10.48 -4.87 -27.10
C SER A 351 -11.62 -5.83 -27.43
N ASP A 352 -11.83 -6.90 -26.63
CA ASP A 352 -12.93 -7.82 -26.80
C ASP A 352 -14.25 -7.14 -26.42
N ALA A 353 -15.13 -6.94 -27.39
CA ALA A 353 -16.39 -6.22 -27.21
C ALA A 353 -17.32 -6.87 -26.18
N ALA A 354 -17.39 -8.21 -26.15
CA ALA A 354 -18.21 -8.93 -25.19
C ALA A 354 -17.69 -8.76 -23.74
N LEU A 355 -16.38 -8.82 -23.57
CA LEU A 355 -15.75 -8.60 -22.27
C LEU A 355 -15.86 -7.12 -21.86
N VAL A 356 -15.75 -6.17 -22.79
CA VAL A 356 -15.94 -4.73 -22.51
C VAL A 356 -17.35 -4.46 -22.01
N ASP A 357 -18.38 -5.01 -22.63
CA ASP A 357 -19.77 -4.79 -22.23
C ASP A 357 -20.09 -5.42 -20.86
N TYR A 358 -19.63 -6.64 -20.62
CA TYR A 358 -19.78 -7.30 -19.32
C TYR A 358 -19.01 -6.54 -18.22
N THR A 359 -17.79 -6.13 -18.51
CA THR A 359 -16.96 -5.38 -17.58
C THR A 359 -17.56 -4.00 -17.29
N ALA A 360 -18.11 -3.31 -18.28
CA ALA A 360 -18.78 -2.02 -18.09
C ALA A 360 -20.03 -2.13 -17.18
N TRP A 361 -20.77 -3.22 -17.30
CA TRP A 361 -21.86 -3.55 -16.37
C TRP A 361 -21.31 -3.83 -14.95
N ALA A 362 -20.30 -4.68 -14.83
CA ALA A 362 -19.69 -5.03 -13.55
C ALA A 362 -19.04 -3.83 -12.84
N ILE A 363 -18.39 -2.92 -13.59
CA ILE A 363 -17.80 -1.66 -13.08
C ILE A 363 -18.85 -0.83 -12.34
N ARG A 364 -20.05 -0.65 -12.92
CA ARG A 364 -21.12 0.15 -12.30
C ARG A 364 -21.58 -0.41 -10.96
N ILE A 365 -21.51 -1.73 -10.80
CA ILE A 365 -21.91 -2.40 -9.57
C ILE A 365 -20.78 -2.37 -8.56
N PHE A 366 -19.61 -2.91 -8.94
CA PHE A 366 -18.46 -3.10 -8.05
C PHE A 366 -17.92 -1.78 -7.50
N LEU A 367 -17.84 -0.74 -8.34
CA LEU A 367 -17.36 0.57 -7.95
C LEU A 367 -18.47 1.55 -7.50
N ALA A 368 -19.71 1.07 -7.31
CA ALA A 368 -20.82 1.90 -6.85
C ALA A 368 -20.56 2.58 -5.50
N GLY A 369 -19.78 1.93 -4.62
CA GLY A 369 -19.39 2.43 -3.30
C GLY A 369 -18.16 3.33 -3.27
N THR A 370 -17.47 3.54 -4.40
CA THR A 370 -16.16 4.21 -4.45
C THR A 370 -16.15 5.61 -3.83
N PHE A 371 -17.25 6.38 -3.94
CA PHE A 371 -17.37 7.69 -3.29
C PHE A 371 -17.17 7.61 -1.78
N SER A 372 -17.56 6.50 -1.15
CA SER A 372 -17.46 6.28 0.30
C SER A 372 -16.05 5.91 0.76
N VAL A 373 -15.21 5.38 -0.14
CA VAL A 373 -13.83 4.97 0.18
C VAL A 373 -12.98 6.14 0.67
N GLY A 374 -13.19 7.34 0.12
CA GLY A 374 -12.50 8.56 0.58
C GLY A 374 -12.77 8.89 2.05
N PHE A 375 -14.00 8.71 2.50
CA PHE A 375 -14.38 8.86 3.91
C PHE A 375 -13.66 7.81 4.79
N GLN A 376 -13.72 6.57 4.39
CA GLN A 376 -13.16 5.45 5.15
C GLN A 376 -11.65 5.55 5.25
N VAL A 377 -10.93 5.73 4.14
CA VAL A 377 -9.46 5.73 4.11
C VAL A 377 -8.89 6.94 4.85
N SER A 378 -9.47 8.14 4.66
CA SER A 378 -9.00 9.35 5.35
C SER A 378 -9.16 9.25 6.87
N CYS A 379 -10.30 8.74 7.37
CA CYS A 379 -10.52 8.54 8.80
C CYS A 379 -9.66 7.41 9.39
N GLN A 380 -9.51 6.30 8.65
CA GLN A 380 -8.68 5.16 9.04
C GLN A 380 -7.22 5.57 9.23
N LEU A 381 -6.62 6.28 8.26
CA LEU A 381 -5.25 6.71 8.33
C LEU A 381 -5.04 7.87 9.33
N ALA A 382 -6.08 8.67 9.59
CA ALA A 382 -6.05 9.65 10.66
C ALA A 382 -6.01 8.98 12.05
N PHE A 383 -6.72 7.87 12.29
CA PHE A 383 -6.55 7.09 13.52
C PHE A 383 -5.11 6.62 13.70
N MET A 384 -4.46 6.16 12.64
CA MET A 384 -3.04 5.79 12.68
C MET A 384 -2.15 7.00 12.98
N ALA A 385 -2.41 8.14 12.34
CA ALA A 385 -1.67 9.38 12.56
C ALA A 385 -1.77 9.86 14.03
N LEU A 386 -2.92 9.63 14.66
CA LEU A 386 -3.16 9.94 16.08
C LEU A 386 -2.71 8.83 17.05
N GLY A 387 -2.06 7.78 16.54
CA GLY A 387 -1.54 6.68 17.35
C GLY A 387 -2.59 5.73 17.93
N GLN A 388 -3.81 5.72 17.39
CA GLN A 388 -4.96 4.93 17.89
C GLN A 388 -4.94 3.50 17.34
N ALA A 389 -3.98 2.68 17.79
CA ALA A 389 -3.74 1.33 17.26
C ALA A 389 -4.95 0.40 17.32
N LYS A 390 -5.66 0.35 18.46
CA LYS A 390 -6.81 -0.55 18.66
C LYS A 390 -7.96 -0.20 17.72
N ILE A 391 -8.31 1.08 17.65
CA ILE A 391 -9.44 1.53 16.81
C ILE A 391 -9.10 1.33 15.34
N SER A 392 -7.87 1.69 14.94
CA SER A 392 -7.40 1.50 13.57
C SER A 392 -7.45 0.03 13.13
N LEU A 393 -7.04 -0.90 14.00
CA LEU A 393 -7.10 -2.34 13.72
C LEU A 393 -8.55 -2.83 13.57
N ILE A 394 -9.43 -2.43 14.49
CA ILE A 394 -10.86 -2.81 14.42
C ILE A 394 -11.48 -2.34 13.10
N MET A 395 -11.20 -1.10 12.68
CA MET A 395 -11.73 -0.56 11.42
C MET A 395 -11.15 -1.27 10.19
N ALA A 396 -9.86 -1.65 10.23
CA ALA A 396 -9.24 -2.44 9.16
C ALA A 396 -9.88 -3.83 9.01
N CYS A 397 -10.08 -4.53 10.13
CA CYS A 397 -10.72 -5.84 10.15
C CYS A 397 -12.20 -5.76 9.73
N LEU A 398 -12.90 -4.71 10.16
CA LEU A 398 -14.34 -4.52 9.88
C LEU A 398 -14.61 -4.56 8.37
N ARG A 399 -13.90 -3.76 7.58
CA ARG A 399 -14.16 -3.66 6.14
C ARG A 399 -13.91 -4.98 5.42
N LYS A 400 -12.73 -5.58 5.61
CA LYS A 400 -12.28 -6.71 4.78
C LYS A 400 -12.66 -8.06 5.35
N LEU A 401 -12.40 -8.30 6.64
CA LEU A 401 -12.59 -9.60 7.25
C LEU A 401 -14.03 -9.82 7.74
N ILE A 402 -14.66 -8.79 8.33
CA ILE A 402 -15.98 -8.91 8.95
C ILE A 402 -17.09 -8.67 7.94
N LEU A 403 -16.94 -7.70 7.03
CA LEU A 403 -17.97 -7.36 6.05
C LEU A 403 -17.71 -8.04 4.71
N LEU A 404 -16.62 -7.68 4.02
CA LEU A 404 -16.44 -8.03 2.60
C LEU A 404 -16.33 -9.55 2.37
N ILE A 405 -15.45 -10.25 3.05
CA ILE A 405 -15.27 -11.69 2.85
C ILE A 405 -16.56 -12.45 3.11
N PRO A 406 -17.27 -12.27 4.24
CA PRO A 406 -18.57 -12.95 4.44
C PRO A 406 -19.60 -12.58 3.39
N LEU A 407 -19.71 -11.29 2.98
CA LEU A 407 -20.68 -10.86 1.98
C LEU A 407 -20.47 -11.51 0.62
N ILE A 408 -19.21 -11.75 0.19
CA ILE A 408 -18.91 -12.47 -1.06
C ILE A 408 -19.57 -13.86 -1.09
N PHE A 409 -19.64 -14.55 0.04
CA PHE A 409 -20.22 -15.90 0.13
C PHE A 409 -21.71 -15.92 0.53
N ILE A 410 -22.18 -14.90 1.25
CA ILE A 410 -23.55 -14.83 1.78
C ILE A 410 -24.51 -14.24 0.75
N LEU A 411 -24.17 -13.10 0.11
CA LEU A 411 -25.07 -12.41 -0.81
C LEU A 411 -25.56 -13.28 -1.98
N PRO A 412 -24.74 -14.16 -2.61
CA PRO A 412 -25.22 -15.02 -3.68
C PRO A 412 -26.38 -15.96 -3.31
N ASN A 413 -26.66 -16.15 -2.02
CA ASN A 413 -27.78 -16.96 -1.58
C ASN A 413 -29.12 -16.22 -1.61
N PHE A 414 -29.10 -14.89 -1.72
CA PHE A 414 -30.31 -14.05 -1.68
C PHE A 414 -30.68 -13.44 -3.05
N PHE A 415 -29.83 -13.59 -4.06
CA PHE A 415 -30.03 -13.00 -5.38
C PHE A 415 -30.15 -14.10 -6.45
N ALA A 416 -31.02 -13.87 -7.43
CA ALA A 416 -31.15 -14.75 -8.59
C ALA A 416 -29.89 -14.75 -9.47
N ASP A 417 -29.34 -13.55 -9.74
CA ASP A 417 -28.03 -13.38 -10.37
C ASP A 417 -26.94 -13.40 -9.31
N LYS A 418 -26.27 -14.54 -9.21
CA LYS A 418 -25.23 -14.78 -8.21
C LYS A 418 -23.95 -14.02 -8.50
N ALA A 419 -23.60 -13.82 -9.78
CA ALA A 419 -22.43 -13.02 -10.17
C ALA A 419 -22.62 -11.55 -9.80
N PHE A 420 -23.81 -11.00 -10.06
CA PHE A 420 -24.21 -9.68 -9.59
C PHE A 420 -24.02 -9.54 -8.07
N ALA A 421 -24.48 -10.52 -7.30
CA ALA A 421 -24.39 -10.49 -5.84
C ALA A 421 -22.94 -10.51 -5.33
N VAL A 422 -22.02 -11.22 -6.01
CA VAL A 422 -20.59 -11.22 -5.68
C VAL A 422 -20.00 -9.82 -5.91
N PHE A 423 -20.28 -9.18 -7.05
CA PHE A 423 -19.81 -7.81 -7.30
C PHE A 423 -20.43 -6.80 -6.33
N LEU A 424 -21.68 -7.00 -5.92
CA LEU A 424 -22.38 -6.12 -4.98
C LEU A 424 -21.77 -6.15 -3.56
N ALA A 425 -21.03 -7.21 -3.21
CA ALA A 425 -20.39 -7.32 -1.90
C ALA A 425 -19.42 -6.17 -1.60
N GLU A 426 -18.66 -5.69 -2.61
CA GLU A 426 -17.70 -4.60 -2.44
C GLU A 426 -18.38 -3.28 -2.04
N PRO A 427 -19.33 -2.71 -2.82
CA PRO A 427 -19.94 -1.43 -2.46
C PRO A 427 -20.74 -1.49 -1.16
N VAL A 428 -21.38 -2.62 -0.84
CA VAL A 428 -22.10 -2.79 0.44
C VAL A 428 -21.11 -2.72 1.59
N SER A 429 -20.00 -3.45 1.49
CA SER A 429 -18.94 -3.41 2.50
C SER A 429 -18.32 -2.01 2.63
N ASP A 430 -18.03 -1.35 1.51
CA ASP A 430 -17.42 -0.02 1.49
C ASP A 430 -18.30 1.03 2.18
N ILE A 431 -19.59 1.07 1.83
CA ILE A 431 -20.53 2.04 2.41
C ILE A 431 -20.72 1.79 3.91
N LEU A 432 -20.90 0.54 4.33
CA LEU A 432 -21.06 0.19 5.75
C LEU A 432 -19.79 0.50 6.53
N ALA A 433 -18.63 0.09 6.04
CA ALA A 433 -17.36 0.38 6.68
C ALA A 433 -17.05 1.89 6.75
N ALA A 434 -17.34 2.63 5.67
CA ALA A 434 -17.19 4.08 5.65
C ALA A 434 -18.10 4.76 6.68
N ALA A 435 -19.35 4.36 6.78
CA ALA A 435 -20.29 4.92 7.76
C ALA A 435 -19.80 4.68 9.19
N VAL A 436 -19.45 3.44 9.55
CA VAL A 436 -18.97 3.08 10.89
C VAL A 436 -17.65 3.79 11.20
N THR A 437 -16.68 3.77 10.28
CA THR A 437 -15.36 4.39 10.48
C THR A 437 -15.49 5.90 10.66
N THR A 438 -16.31 6.56 9.83
CA THR A 438 -16.52 8.01 9.87
C THR A 438 -17.21 8.43 11.18
N VAL A 439 -18.30 7.77 11.56
CA VAL A 439 -19.01 8.07 12.83
C VAL A 439 -18.08 7.86 14.03
N THR A 440 -17.35 6.76 14.05
CA THR A 440 -16.39 6.46 15.12
C THR A 440 -15.31 7.52 15.20
N PHE A 441 -14.74 7.91 14.04
CA PHE A 441 -13.69 8.93 13.99
C PHE A 441 -14.20 10.28 14.47
N PHE A 442 -15.32 10.78 13.95
CA PHE A 442 -15.83 12.10 14.37
C PHE A 442 -16.24 12.13 15.84
N THR A 443 -16.76 11.02 16.38
CA THR A 443 -17.06 10.90 17.82
C THR A 443 -15.79 10.98 18.66
N PHE A 444 -14.76 10.24 18.29
CA PHE A 444 -13.44 10.28 18.92
C PHE A 444 -12.80 11.66 18.79
N PHE A 445 -12.82 12.23 17.60
CA PHE A 445 -12.15 13.51 17.28
C PHE A 445 -12.77 14.69 18.02
N ARG A 446 -14.10 14.72 18.14
CA ARG A 446 -14.80 15.72 18.97
C ARG A 446 -14.40 15.65 20.44
N LYS A 447 -14.25 14.44 21.00
CA LYS A 447 -13.78 14.27 22.37
C LYS A 447 -12.35 14.75 22.53
N LEU A 448 -11.47 14.43 21.55
CA LEU A 448 -10.08 14.86 21.54
C LEU A 448 -9.95 16.39 21.54
N LEU A 449 -10.70 17.08 20.68
CA LEU A 449 -10.68 18.55 20.60
C LEU A 449 -11.16 19.19 21.91
N LYS A 450 -12.26 18.71 22.49
CA LYS A 450 -12.78 19.21 23.79
C LYS A 450 -11.81 19.03 24.95
N ALA A 451 -11.08 17.90 24.97
CA ALA A 451 -10.07 17.64 26.00
C ALA A 451 -8.83 18.53 25.90
N GLY A 452 -8.58 19.13 24.74
CA GLY A 452 -7.49 20.07 24.55
C GLY A 452 -7.85 21.54 24.78
N GLU A 453 -9.14 21.88 24.94
CA GLU A 453 -9.64 23.20 25.31
C GLU A 453 -9.67 23.39 26.83
N GLN A 454 -9.52 22.33 27.61
CA GLN A 454 -9.36 22.32 29.09
C GLN A 454 -7.88 22.29 29.47
#